data_450636e524e6ff36706d7dffaa80fea6
#
_entry.id   450636e524e6ff36706d7dffaa80fea6
#
_cell.length_a   1.000
_cell.length_b   1.000
_cell.length_c   1.000
_cell.angle_alpha   90.00
_cell.angle_beta   90.00
_cell.angle_gamma   90.00
#
_symmetry.space_group_name_H-M   'P 1'
#
loop_
_entity.id
_entity.type
_entity.pdbx_description
1 polymer ?
#
loop_
_entity_poly.entity_id
_entity_poly.type
_entity_poly.pdbx_seq_one_letter_code
_entity_poly.pdbx_strand_id
1 'polypeptide(L)'
;LYEMLNRFRGKLKMAIATGSPNKFLRIVLDKLKIEEYFDVLQSSDEIGEGKPSPEIYLKAAQKLKVLPSECVVLEDSCNGALSGKRAGCYTIAVPSEYTYKQDFSFVRYIARDLYDAAGHIESLMSLQREHNTIL
;
A
#
# COMPACT_ATOMS: atom_id res chain seq x y z
N LEU A 1 3.56 -1.44 -13.31
CA LEU A 1 2.36 -1.61 -12.47
C LEU A 1 1.65 -2.96 -12.72
N TYR A 2 1.31 -3.26 -13.95
CA TYR A 2 0.58 -4.49 -14.28
C TYR A 2 1.39 -5.74 -13.92
N GLU A 3 2.71 -5.73 -14.16
CA GLU A 3 3.57 -6.84 -13.81
C GLU A 3 3.57 -7.10 -12.30
N MET A 4 3.64 -6.04 -11.50
CA MET A 4 3.59 -6.16 -10.04
C MET A 4 2.24 -6.71 -9.59
N LEU A 5 1.14 -6.21 -10.12
CA LEU A 5 -0.21 -6.67 -9.78
C LEU A 5 -0.39 -8.15 -10.13
N ASN A 6 0.04 -8.55 -11.32
CA ASN A 6 -0.01 -9.96 -11.74
C ASN A 6 0.84 -10.87 -10.86
N ARG A 7 1.99 -10.38 -10.41
CA ARG A 7 2.92 -11.14 -9.56
C ARG A 7 2.29 -11.53 -8.22
N PHE A 8 1.48 -10.63 -7.64
CA PHE A 8 0.88 -10.86 -6.33
C PHE A 8 -0.57 -11.34 -6.37
N ARG A 9 -1.19 -11.35 -7.55
CA ARG A 9 -2.58 -11.79 -7.71
C ARG A 9 -2.74 -13.24 -7.22
N GLY A 10 -3.72 -13.45 -6.34
CA GLY A 10 -3.96 -14.77 -5.75
C GLY A 10 -3.01 -15.16 -4.62
N LYS A 11 -1.97 -14.36 -4.37
CA LYS A 11 -1.00 -14.61 -3.29
C LYS A 11 -1.18 -13.68 -2.12
N LEU A 12 -1.60 -12.45 -2.38
CA LEU A 12 -1.86 -11.42 -1.37
C LEU A 12 -3.22 -10.79 -1.63
N LYS A 13 -3.90 -10.43 -0.56
CA LYS A 13 -5.03 -9.51 -0.66
C LYS A 13 -4.50 -8.13 -1.02
N MET A 14 -5.19 -7.43 -1.91
CA MET A 14 -4.76 -6.13 -2.38
C MET A 14 -5.86 -5.09 -2.24
N ALA A 15 -5.47 -3.88 -1.90
CA ALA A 15 -6.38 -2.75 -1.77
C ALA A 15 -5.77 -1.49 -2.38
N ILE A 16 -6.62 -0.61 -2.86
CA ILE A 16 -6.25 0.78 -3.14
C ILE A 16 -6.77 1.63 -1.99
N ALA A 17 -5.90 2.49 -1.46
CA ALA A 17 -6.27 3.48 -0.47
C ALA A 17 -5.83 4.85 -0.98
N THR A 18 -6.78 5.65 -1.43
CA THR A 18 -6.51 6.95 -2.05
C THR A 18 -7.12 8.09 -1.26
N GLY A 19 -6.37 9.20 -1.14
CA GLY A 19 -6.87 10.45 -0.59
C GLY A 19 -7.86 11.18 -1.51
N SER A 20 -8.11 10.66 -2.70
CA SER A 20 -9.05 11.24 -3.65
C SER A 20 -10.47 10.72 -3.44
N PRO A 21 -11.50 11.52 -3.81
CA PRO A 21 -12.89 11.06 -3.79
C PRO A 21 -13.13 9.88 -4.73
N ASN A 22 -14.16 9.10 -4.44
CA ASN A 22 -14.50 7.89 -5.18
C ASN A 22 -14.68 8.13 -6.68
N LYS A 23 -15.22 9.28 -7.09
CA LYS A 23 -15.40 9.60 -8.50
C LYS A 23 -14.08 9.65 -9.27
N PHE A 24 -13.00 10.15 -8.66
CA PHE A 24 -11.68 10.16 -9.29
C PHE A 24 -11.06 8.76 -9.31
N LEU A 25 -11.25 8.00 -8.25
CA LEU A 25 -10.81 6.61 -8.20
C LEU A 25 -11.44 5.80 -9.33
N ARG A 26 -12.76 5.95 -9.56
CA ARG A 26 -13.46 5.29 -10.66
C ARG A 26 -12.86 5.63 -12.02
N ILE A 27 -12.53 6.89 -12.26
CA ILE A 27 -11.92 7.32 -13.52
C ILE A 27 -10.58 6.60 -13.75
N VAL A 28 -9.73 6.52 -12.71
CA VAL A 28 -8.43 5.86 -12.80
C VAL A 28 -8.60 4.36 -13.06
N LEU A 29 -9.50 3.71 -12.33
CA LEU A 29 -9.75 2.27 -12.48
C LEU A 29 -10.27 1.92 -13.87
N ASP A 30 -11.19 2.74 -14.39
CA ASP A 30 -11.77 2.54 -15.73
C ASP A 30 -10.71 2.73 -16.82
N LYS A 31 -9.83 3.72 -16.64
CA LYS A 31 -8.76 4.01 -17.59
C LYS A 31 -7.69 2.93 -17.61
N LEU A 32 -7.26 2.47 -16.45
CA LEU A 32 -6.18 1.49 -16.30
C LEU A 32 -6.68 0.05 -16.33
N LYS A 33 -7.98 -0.18 -16.17
CA LYS A 33 -8.60 -1.51 -16.15
C LYS A 33 -7.95 -2.46 -15.11
N ILE A 34 -7.73 -1.94 -13.91
CA ILE A 34 -7.05 -2.68 -12.84
C ILE A 34 -7.95 -3.06 -11.66
N GLU A 35 -9.23 -2.71 -11.71
CA GLU A 35 -10.15 -2.95 -10.59
C GLU A 35 -10.18 -4.41 -10.14
N GLU A 36 -10.11 -5.36 -11.05
CA GLU A 36 -10.19 -6.78 -10.75
C GLU A 36 -9.04 -7.31 -9.88
N TYR A 37 -7.93 -6.57 -9.79
CA TYR A 37 -6.80 -6.94 -8.96
C TYR A 37 -7.02 -6.65 -7.48
N PHE A 38 -8.02 -5.84 -7.14
CA PHE A 38 -8.18 -5.32 -5.78
C PHE A 38 -9.41 -5.91 -5.09
N ASP A 39 -9.18 -6.37 -3.86
CA ASP A 39 -10.24 -6.87 -2.97
C ASP A 39 -11.01 -5.72 -2.31
N VAL A 40 -10.34 -4.58 -2.10
CA VAL A 40 -10.90 -3.40 -1.44
C VAL A 40 -10.48 -2.14 -2.18
N LEU A 41 -11.44 -1.24 -2.35
CA LEU A 41 -11.24 0.11 -2.87
C LEU A 41 -11.64 1.09 -1.77
N GLN A 42 -10.65 1.80 -1.23
CA GLN A 42 -10.85 2.77 -0.17
C GLN A 42 -10.58 4.18 -0.68
N SER A 43 -11.61 5.00 -0.75
CA SER A 43 -11.50 6.41 -1.12
C SER A 43 -11.55 7.30 0.13
N SER A 44 -11.39 8.61 -0.06
CA SER A 44 -11.50 9.59 1.01
C SER A 44 -12.95 9.82 1.47
N ASP A 45 -13.94 9.40 0.70
CA ASP A 45 -15.36 9.67 1.00
C ASP A 45 -15.84 9.01 2.28
N GLU A 46 -15.21 7.93 2.71
CA GLU A 46 -15.61 7.14 3.87
C GLU A 46 -14.81 7.44 5.13
N ILE A 47 -13.92 8.43 5.09
CA ILE A 47 -13.04 8.77 6.22
C ILE A 47 -13.26 10.20 6.67
N GLY A 48 -13.05 10.45 7.98
CA GLY A 48 -13.15 11.79 8.56
C GLY A 48 -11.88 12.60 8.39
N GLU A 49 -10.73 11.98 8.60
CA GLU A 49 -9.42 12.64 8.51
C GLU A 49 -8.54 12.02 7.46
N GLY A 50 -8.04 12.86 6.53
CA GLY A 50 -7.13 12.44 5.48
C GLY A 50 -5.69 12.26 5.97
N LYS A 51 -4.84 11.74 5.08
CA LYS A 51 -3.40 11.59 5.33
C LYS A 51 -2.80 12.92 5.80
N PRO A 52 -1.95 12.94 6.82
CA PRO A 52 -1.20 11.84 7.40
C PRO A 52 -1.90 11.06 8.53
N SER A 53 -3.20 11.29 8.76
CA SER A 53 -3.96 10.45 9.70
C SER A 53 -3.92 8.98 9.27
N PRO A 54 -3.86 8.03 10.21
CA PRO A 54 -3.85 6.60 9.88
C PRO A 54 -5.22 6.04 9.44
N GLU A 55 -6.28 6.84 9.53
CA GLU A 55 -7.66 6.36 9.37
C GLU A 55 -7.89 5.59 8.08
N ILE A 56 -7.38 6.08 6.94
CA ILE A 56 -7.61 5.43 5.64
C ILE A 56 -7.03 4.00 5.61
N TYR A 57 -5.84 3.80 6.17
CA TYR A 57 -5.20 2.48 6.20
C TYR A 57 -5.82 1.56 7.24
N LEU A 58 -6.25 2.10 8.37
CA LEU A 58 -6.98 1.31 9.37
C LEU A 58 -8.29 0.79 8.79
N LYS A 59 -9.01 1.63 8.05
CA LYS A 59 -10.25 1.20 7.37
C LYS A 59 -9.99 0.17 6.27
N ALA A 60 -8.96 0.39 5.45
CA ALA A 60 -8.61 -0.57 4.40
C ALA A 60 -8.26 -1.94 5.00
N ALA A 61 -7.47 -1.98 6.06
CA ALA A 61 -7.12 -3.23 6.75
C ALA A 61 -8.36 -3.91 7.33
N GLN A 62 -9.27 -3.15 7.93
CA GLN A 62 -10.53 -3.69 8.46
C GLN A 62 -11.36 -4.35 7.37
N LYS A 63 -11.50 -3.68 6.22
CA LYS A 63 -12.24 -4.23 5.07
C LYS A 63 -11.58 -5.46 4.49
N LEU A 64 -10.25 -5.53 4.49
CA LEU A 64 -9.49 -6.71 4.08
C LEU A 64 -9.56 -7.84 5.11
N LYS A 65 -10.05 -7.56 6.32
CA LYS A 65 -10.12 -8.49 7.45
C LYS A 65 -8.74 -8.98 7.87
N VAL A 66 -7.79 -8.08 7.94
CA VAL A 66 -6.41 -8.33 8.39
C VAL A 66 -6.02 -7.28 9.43
N LEU A 67 -4.98 -7.59 10.22
CA LEU A 67 -4.41 -6.62 11.16
C LEU A 67 -3.50 -5.65 10.40
N PRO A 68 -3.41 -4.38 10.82
CA PRO A 68 -2.46 -3.46 10.21
C PRO A 68 -1.03 -3.97 10.19
N SER A 69 -0.59 -4.68 11.24
CA SER A 69 0.74 -5.28 11.30
C SER A 69 1.01 -6.35 10.23
N GLU A 70 -0.05 -6.87 9.61
CA GLU A 70 0.04 -7.84 8.52
C GLU A 70 0.05 -7.17 7.14
N CYS A 71 -0.04 -5.84 7.09
CA CYS A 71 -0.16 -5.09 5.84
C CYS A 71 1.15 -4.43 5.45
N VAL A 72 1.42 -4.41 4.15
CA VAL A 72 2.45 -3.57 3.54
C VAL A 72 1.78 -2.42 2.83
N VAL A 73 2.25 -1.21 3.08
CA VAL A 73 1.77 0.02 2.44
C VAL A 73 2.84 0.53 1.48
N LEU A 74 2.45 0.83 0.25
CA LEU A 74 3.29 1.51 -0.74
C LEU A 74 2.81 2.94 -0.87
N GLU A 75 3.69 3.90 -0.66
CA GLU A 75 3.36 5.33 -0.73
C GLU A 75 4.45 6.14 -1.41
N ASP A 76 4.04 7.15 -2.16
CA ASP A 76 4.94 8.03 -2.90
C ASP A 76 5.19 9.38 -2.20
N SER A 77 4.42 9.72 -1.18
CA SER A 77 4.54 11.00 -0.46
C SER A 77 4.86 10.79 1.02
N CYS A 78 5.46 11.81 1.64
CA CYS A 78 5.75 11.81 3.06
C CYS A 78 4.47 11.66 3.90
N ASN A 79 3.42 12.43 3.59
CA ASN A 79 2.15 12.36 4.34
C ASN A 79 1.49 10.99 4.22
N GLY A 80 1.50 10.40 3.03
CA GLY A 80 0.97 9.05 2.83
C GLY A 80 1.77 8.01 3.59
N ALA A 81 3.09 8.11 3.56
CA ALA A 81 3.96 7.21 4.30
C ALA A 81 3.78 7.33 5.83
N LEU A 82 3.61 8.55 6.34
CA LEU A 82 3.29 8.76 7.76
C LEU A 82 1.96 8.11 8.14
N SER A 83 0.96 8.21 7.28
CA SER A 83 -0.33 7.56 7.47
C SER A 83 -0.17 6.05 7.63
N GLY A 84 0.59 5.41 6.75
CA GLY A 84 0.87 3.98 6.83
C GLY A 84 1.59 3.59 8.11
N LYS A 85 2.63 4.34 8.47
CA LYS A 85 3.39 4.10 9.70
C LYS A 85 2.51 4.25 10.95
N ARG A 86 1.72 5.31 11.02
CA ARG A 86 0.83 5.57 12.15
C ARG A 86 -0.26 4.50 12.30
N ALA A 87 -0.65 3.89 11.20
CA ALA A 87 -1.60 2.78 11.23
C ALA A 87 -0.97 1.47 11.74
N GLY A 88 0.35 1.42 11.85
CA GLY A 88 1.07 0.21 12.27
C GLY A 88 1.41 -0.73 11.12
N CYS A 89 1.33 -0.26 9.89
CA CYS A 89 1.66 -1.04 8.70
C CYS A 89 3.16 -1.00 8.40
N TYR A 90 3.66 -2.06 7.76
CA TYR A 90 5.01 -2.05 7.18
C TYR A 90 5.00 -1.11 5.97
N THR A 91 5.67 0.02 6.08
CA THR A 91 5.57 1.08 5.06
C THR A 91 6.82 1.13 4.20
N ILE A 92 6.60 1.07 2.89
CA ILE A 92 7.62 1.23 1.85
C ILE A 92 7.32 2.53 1.12
N ALA A 93 8.29 3.43 1.06
CA ALA A 93 8.18 4.63 0.23
C ALA A 93 8.69 4.32 -1.17
N VAL A 94 7.94 4.78 -2.18
CA VAL A 94 8.34 4.73 -3.58
C VAL A 94 8.26 6.15 -4.12
N PRO A 95 9.27 7.01 -3.82
CA PRO A 95 9.22 8.41 -4.19
C PRO A 95 9.13 8.62 -5.69
N SER A 96 8.37 9.64 -6.11
CA SER A 96 8.26 10.06 -7.50
C SER A 96 9.26 11.18 -7.80
N GLU A 97 9.29 11.62 -9.06
CA GLU A 97 10.06 12.81 -9.46
C GLU A 97 9.62 14.07 -8.73
N TYR A 98 8.39 14.11 -8.22
CA TYR A 98 7.84 15.26 -7.48
C TYR A 98 8.08 15.17 -5.98
N THR A 99 8.39 14.00 -5.44
CA THR A 99 8.46 13.77 -3.99
C THR A 99 9.81 13.27 -3.48
N TYR A 100 10.77 12.98 -4.36
CA TYR A 100 12.05 12.37 -3.96
C TYR A 100 12.86 13.18 -2.95
N LYS A 101 12.61 14.50 -2.83
CA LYS A 101 13.28 15.37 -1.87
C LYS A 101 12.59 15.43 -0.51
N GLN A 102 11.42 14.81 -0.36
CA GLN A 102 10.75 14.74 0.93
C GLN A 102 11.48 13.79 1.87
N ASP A 103 11.24 13.94 3.16
CA ASP A 103 11.86 13.09 4.17
C ASP A 103 11.10 11.77 4.32
N PHE A 104 11.75 10.66 3.98
CA PHE A 104 11.23 9.31 4.14
C PHE A 104 12.04 8.49 5.15
N SER A 105 12.86 9.13 5.99
CA SER A 105 13.77 8.44 6.91
C SER A 105 13.07 7.52 7.91
N PHE A 106 11.78 7.70 8.15
CA PHE A 106 10.99 6.95 9.13
C PHE A 106 10.38 5.66 8.58
N VAL A 107 10.44 5.41 7.26
CA VAL A 107 9.88 4.18 6.68
C VAL A 107 10.84 3.00 6.81
N ARG A 108 10.32 1.79 6.62
CA ARG A 108 11.10 0.56 6.73
C ARG A 108 11.97 0.30 5.50
N TYR A 109 11.57 0.80 4.34
CA TYR A 109 12.30 0.64 3.09
C TYR A 109 11.97 1.78 2.13
N ILE A 110 12.99 2.28 1.44
CA ILE A 110 12.80 3.28 0.37
C ILE A 110 13.15 2.58 -0.94
N ALA A 111 12.14 2.34 -1.78
CA ALA A 111 12.29 1.68 -3.05
C ALA A 111 12.58 2.69 -4.17
N ARG A 112 13.37 2.27 -5.14
CA ARG A 112 13.69 3.09 -6.31
C ARG A 112 12.49 3.19 -7.27
N ASP A 113 11.73 2.12 -7.36
CA ASP A 113 10.56 1.99 -8.24
C ASP A 113 9.66 0.84 -7.75
N LEU A 114 8.60 0.57 -8.48
CA LEU A 114 7.67 -0.51 -8.13
C LEU A 114 8.31 -1.90 -8.27
N TYR A 115 9.26 -2.10 -9.17
CA TYR A 115 9.96 -3.37 -9.28
C TYR A 115 10.82 -3.66 -8.05
N ASP A 116 11.53 -2.65 -7.57
CA ASP A 116 12.31 -2.74 -6.34
C ASP A 116 11.40 -3.03 -5.15
N ALA A 117 10.28 -2.31 -5.05
CA ALA A 117 9.29 -2.54 -4.00
C ALA A 117 8.74 -3.97 -4.04
N ALA A 118 8.40 -4.48 -5.22
CA ALA A 118 7.89 -5.84 -5.39
C ALA A 118 8.92 -6.88 -4.96
N GLY A 119 10.18 -6.70 -5.32
CA GLY A 119 11.27 -7.58 -4.90
C GLY A 119 11.43 -7.60 -3.38
N HIS A 120 11.33 -6.45 -2.74
CA HIS A 120 11.39 -6.35 -1.29
C HIS A 120 10.21 -7.05 -0.61
N ILE A 121 8.99 -6.89 -1.13
CA ILE A 121 7.81 -7.58 -0.63
C ILE A 121 7.99 -9.10 -0.73
N GLU A 122 8.50 -9.60 -1.85
CA GLU A 122 8.77 -11.04 -2.01
C GLU A 122 9.78 -11.54 -0.99
N SER A 123 10.81 -10.76 -0.69
CA SER A 123 11.78 -11.08 0.36
C SER A 123 11.11 -11.21 1.72
N LEU A 124 10.20 -10.30 2.07
CA LEU A 124 9.43 -10.36 3.31
C LEU A 124 8.57 -11.61 3.38
N MET A 125 7.92 -11.98 2.27
CA MET A 125 7.10 -13.19 2.18
C MET A 125 7.94 -14.45 2.37
N SER A 126 9.13 -14.51 1.78
CA SER A 126 10.06 -15.64 1.93
C SER A 126 10.54 -15.80 3.36
N LEU A 127 10.90 -14.71 4.04
CA LEU A 127 11.31 -14.73 5.43
C LEU A 127 10.19 -15.27 6.33
N GLN A 128 8.96 -14.86 6.09
CA GLN A 128 7.80 -15.34 6.85
C GLN A 128 7.58 -16.84 6.64
N ARG A 129 7.74 -17.35 5.41
CA ARG A 129 7.62 -18.78 5.12
C ARG A 129 8.70 -19.59 5.81
N GLU A 130 9.95 -19.13 5.79
CA GLU A 130 11.05 -19.79 6.48
C GLU A 130 10.79 -19.84 7.99
N HIS A 131 10.28 -18.75 8.54
CA HIS A 131 9.94 -18.67 9.96
C HIS A 131 8.83 -19.67 10.32
N ASN A 132 7.80 -19.77 9.47
CA ASN A 132 6.71 -20.73 9.67
C ASN A 132 7.17 -22.18 9.53
N THR A 133 8.18 -22.44 8.71
CA THR A 133 8.73 -23.78 8.50
C THR A 133 9.53 -24.27 9.69
N ILE A 134 10.15 -23.37 10.44
CA ILE A 134 10.93 -23.71 11.64
C ILE A 134 10.04 -24.08 12.82
N LEU A 135 8.83 -23.56 12.85
CA LEU A 135 7.85 -23.84 13.89
C LEU A 135 7.13 -25.17 13.66
#